data_8625d805ff8fb0668dee1c62c0c7f303
#
_entry.id   8625d805ff8fb0668dee1c62c0c7f303
#
_cell.length_a   1.000
_cell.length_b   1.000
_cell.length_c   1.000
_cell.angle_alpha   90.00
_cell.angle_beta   90.00
_cell.angle_gamma   90.00
#
_symmetry.space_group_name_H-M   'P 1'
#
loop_
_entity.id
_entity.type
_entity.pdbx_description
1 polymer ?
#
loop_
_entity_poly.entity_id
_entity_poly.type
_entity_poly.pdbx_seq_one_letter_code
_entity_poly.pdbx_strand_id
1 'polypeptide(L)'
;MNIGLPVLLGWLHGDIWGSLLLAGFLRLVVRQHFTYLINSAAHIWGSRNYDPNQTARDNWIISLFTFGEGFHNYHHTFAWDYRNGIKWYHWDPTKWFIRLCSWIGLARSLRLCSTYRQELTRMEVQYQRALEKCEKVFDSGIWRKQLEAEYQQLVDTLNHWSELKQQWYQVRSKKITAEWHERMNDLELENLRQRYRLLKIELNAKRKSWQALLDTFTSLPYQSV
;
A
#
# COMPACT_ATOMS: atom_id res chain seq x y z
N MET A 1 32.01 5.23 -7.10
CA MET A 1 31.18 4.72 -8.21
C MET A 1 30.75 5.80 -9.23
N ASN A 2 30.40 7.01 -8.83
CA ASN A 2 29.87 8.04 -9.75
C ASN A 2 30.89 8.60 -10.76
N ILE A 3 32.17 8.48 -10.50
CA ILE A 3 33.26 8.92 -11.39
C ILE A 3 34.04 7.70 -11.89
N GLY A 4 34.45 6.81 -10.99
CA GLY A 4 35.32 5.68 -11.35
C GLY A 4 34.72 4.71 -12.36
N LEU A 5 33.41 4.36 -12.23
CA LEU A 5 32.75 3.49 -13.18
C LEU A 5 32.57 4.13 -14.57
N PRO A 6 32.11 5.41 -14.70
CA PRO A 6 32.07 6.09 -15.98
C PRO A 6 33.46 6.22 -16.65
N VAL A 7 34.50 6.52 -15.89
CA VAL A 7 35.86 6.59 -16.42
C VAL A 7 36.36 5.24 -16.92
N LEU A 8 36.12 4.16 -16.15
CA LEU A 8 36.49 2.80 -16.55
C LEU A 8 35.73 2.36 -17.83
N LEU A 9 34.43 2.60 -17.89
CA LEU A 9 33.63 2.26 -19.07
C LEU A 9 34.02 3.12 -20.28
N GLY A 10 34.31 4.40 -20.06
CA GLY A 10 34.78 5.31 -21.11
C GLY A 10 36.18 4.92 -21.63
N TRP A 11 37.07 4.46 -20.78
CA TRP A 11 38.34 3.90 -21.18
C TRP A 11 38.19 2.63 -22.05
N LEU A 12 37.33 1.73 -21.64
CA LEU A 12 37.01 0.51 -22.41
C LEU A 12 36.35 0.80 -23.77
N HIS A 13 35.59 1.88 -23.85
CA HIS A 13 34.83 2.24 -25.06
C HIS A 13 35.58 3.26 -25.95
N GLY A 14 36.69 3.78 -25.48
CA GLY A 14 37.51 4.75 -26.22
C GLY A 14 37.06 6.22 -26.11
N ASP A 15 36.06 6.53 -25.25
CA ASP A 15 35.56 7.88 -24.99
C ASP A 15 35.37 8.15 -23.51
N ILE A 16 36.43 8.49 -22.83
CA ILE A 16 36.43 8.79 -21.38
C ILE A 16 35.63 10.05 -21.08
N TRP A 17 35.77 11.09 -21.89
CA TRP A 17 35.10 12.37 -21.62
C TRP A 17 33.61 12.30 -21.87
N GLY A 18 33.13 11.68 -22.95
CA GLY A 18 31.73 11.45 -23.21
C GLY A 18 31.08 10.61 -22.12
N SER A 19 31.74 9.53 -21.72
CA SER A 19 31.24 8.68 -20.61
C SER A 19 31.18 9.41 -19.28
N LEU A 20 32.19 10.23 -18.96
CA LEU A 20 32.21 11.03 -17.74
C LEU A 20 31.10 12.08 -17.72
N LEU A 21 30.88 12.79 -18.84
CA LEU A 21 29.86 13.81 -18.96
C LEU A 21 28.45 13.21 -18.94
N LEU A 22 28.19 12.16 -19.71
CA LEU A 22 26.84 11.56 -19.82
C LEU A 22 26.53 10.63 -18.64
N ALA A 23 27.34 9.59 -18.42
CA ALA A 23 27.08 8.60 -17.40
C ALA A 23 27.53 9.03 -16.00
N GLY A 24 28.42 10.00 -15.88
CA GLY A 24 28.80 10.66 -14.64
C GLY A 24 27.88 11.83 -14.30
N PHE A 25 28.18 12.99 -14.89
CA PHE A 25 27.55 14.26 -14.50
C PHE A 25 26.08 14.40 -14.89
N LEU A 26 25.71 14.18 -16.16
CA LEU A 26 24.31 14.32 -16.60
C LEU A 26 23.40 13.40 -15.83
N ARG A 27 23.79 12.13 -15.66
CA ARG A 27 23.02 11.18 -14.85
C ARG A 27 22.83 11.67 -13.41
N LEU A 28 23.85 12.23 -12.78
CA LEU A 28 23.76 12.77 -11.41
C LEU A 28 22.79 13.95 -11.35
N VAL A 29 22.86 14.87 -12.30
CA VAL A 29 21.96 16.04 -12.38
C VAL A 29 20.50 15.58 -12.55
N VAL A 30 20.24 14.69 -13.49
CA VAL A 30 18.89 14.15 -13.74
C VAL A 30 18.36 13.42 -12.49
N ARG A 31 19.17 12.56 -11.88
CA ARG A 31 18.79 11.87 -10.63
C ARG A 31 18.46 12.86 -9.51
N GLN A 32 19.27 13.92 -9.36
CA GLN A 32 19.05 14.94 -8.33
C GLN A 32 17.71 15.65 -8.52
N HIS A 33 17.35 16.00 -9.77
CA HIS A 33 16.05 16.60 -10.07
C HIS A 33 14.89 15.66 -9.75
N PHE A 34 15.02 14.36 -10.03
CA PHE A 34 14.01 13.39 -9.64
C PHE A 34 13.89 13.24 -8.11
N THR A 35 14.99 13.32 -7.37
CA THR A 35 14.98 13.36 -5.91
C THR A 35 14.25 14.61 -5.39
N TYR A 36 14.43 15.75 -6.03
CA TYR A 36 13.69 16.97 -5.67
C TYR A 36 12.19 16.85 -5.94
N LEU A 37 11.76 16.11 -6.98
CA LEU A 37 10.34 15.83 -7.21
C LEU A 37 9.72 15.06 -6.04
N ILE A 38 10.45 14.15 -5.40
CA ILE A 38 9.95 13.44 -4.20
C ILE A 38 9.69 14.45 -3.08
N ASN A 39 10.65 15.32 -2.81
CA ASN A 39 10.59 16.27 -1.69
C ASN A 39 9.71 17.51 -1.97
N SER A 40 9.26 17.71 -3.18
CA SER A 40 8.39 18.83 -3.59
C SER A 40 7.04 18.36 -4.13
N ALA A 41 7.03 17.83 -5.35
CA ALA A 41 5.80 17.46 -6.05
C ALA A 41 5.00 16.37 -5.31
N ALA A 42 5.67 15.38 -4.70
CA ALA A 42 5.00 14.34 -3.91
C ALA A 42 4.48 14.83 -2.54
N HIS A 43 4.74 16.07 -2.15
CA HIS A 43 4.12 16.74 -1.00
C HIS A 43 2.99 17.69 -1.39
N ILE A 44 2.87 18.03 -2.69
CA ILE A 44 1.84 18.96 -3.20
C ILE A 44 0.73 18.20 -3.92
N TRP A 45 1.07 17.23 -4.79
CA TRP A 45 0.14 16.54 -5.68
C TRP A 45 0.00 15.06 -5.34
N GLY A 46 -1.25 14.59 -5.25
CA GLY A 46 -1.58 13.19 -4.99
C GLY A 46 -2.56 13.01 -3.84
N SER A 47 -2.73 11.76 -3.41
CA SER A 47 -3.67 11.36 -2.36
C SER A 47 -2.97 11.05 -1.05
N ARG A 48 -3.67 11.27 0.07
CA ARG A 48 -3.24 10.90 1.44
C ARG A 48 -4.14 9.79 1.95
N ASN A 49 -3.91 8.57 1.50
CA ASN A 49 -4.82 7.47 1.78
C ASN A 49 -4.57 6.78 3.11
N TYR A 50 -3.40 6.96 3.72
CA TYR A 50 -2.96 6.24 4.91
C TYR A 50 -2.67 7.15 6.10
N ASP A 51 -2.22 8.37 5.87
CA ASP A 51 -2.03 9.37 6.92
C ASP A 51 -2.41 10.76 6.38
N PRO A 52 -3.55 11.33 6.81
CA PRO A 52 -3.99 12.65 6.38
C PRO A 52 -3.17 13.79 6.99
N ASN A 53 -2.48 13.57 8.12
CA ASN A 53 -1.73 14.59 8.84
C ASN A 53 -0.35 14.84 8.22
N GLN A 54 0.16 13.87 7.46
CA GLN A 54 1.41 14.06 6.72
C GLN A 54 1.21 14.84 5.44
N THR A 55 2.22 15.61 5.05
CA THR A 55 2.23 16.32 3.77
C THR A 55 2.48 15.40 2.59
N ALA A 56 3.18 14.27 2.81
CA ALA A 56 3.48 13.25 1.80
C ALA A 56 2.22 12.69 1.15
N ARG A 57 2.25 12.51 -0.17
CA ARG A 57 1.11 12.06 -0.99
C ARG A 57 1.51 10.94 -1.93
N ASP A 58 0.55 10.07 -2.24
CA ASP A 58 0.71 9.03 -3.25
C ASP A 58 0.35 9.59 -4.64
N ASN A 59 1.31 9.54 -5.56
CA ASN A 59 1.14 9.96 -6.95
C ASN A 59 1.86 8.97 -7.88
N TRP A 60 1.08 8.28 -8.71
CA TRP A 60 1.59 7.26 -9.61
C TRP A 60 2.47 7.83 -10.74
N ILE A 61 2.21 9.08 -11.19
CA ILE A 61 2.99 9.75 -12.23
C ILE A 61 4.40 10.04 -11.69
N ILE A 62 4.49 10.62 -10.49
CA ILE A 62 5.78 10.88 -9.84
C ILE A 62 6.53 9.57 -9.62
N SER A 63 5.82 8.49 -9.30
CA SER A 63 6.41 7.15 -9.11
C SER A 63 7.17 6.65 -10.34
N LEU A 64 6.74 7.00 -11.57
CA LEU A 64 7.43 6.62 -12.81
C LEU A 64 8.85 7.18 -12.88
N PHE A 65 9.04 8.42 -12.44
CA PHE A 65 10.33 9.12 -12.50
C PHE A 65 11.21 8.87 -11.27
N THR A 66 10.62 8.42 -10.17
CA THR A 66 11.28 8.28 -8.87
C THR A 66 11.42 6.83 -8.40
N PHE A 67 11.33 5.85 -9.33
CA PHE A 67 11.51 4.42 -9.05
C PHE A 67 10.62 3.85 -7.93
N GLY A 68 9.39 4.38 -7.81
CA GLY A 68 8.42 3.93 -6.81
C GLY A 68 8.21 4.90 -5.66
N GLU A 69 9.13 5.84 -5.40
CA GLU A 69 9.06 6.80 -4.29
C GLU A 69 7.86 7.75 -4.38
N GLY A 70 7.18 7.83 -5.53
CA GLY A 70 5.94 8.60 -5.67
C GLY A 70 4.77 8.04 -4.87
N PHE A 71 4.82 6.80 -4.35
CA PHE A 71 3.88 6.29 -3.34
C PHE A 71 4.30 6.73 -1.94
N HIS A 72 4.37 8.03 -1.73
CA HIS A 72 5.10 8.65 -0.64
C HIS A 72 4.31 8.66 0.68
N ASN A 73 2.97 8.80 0.62
CA ASN A 73 2.12 8.71 1.80
C ASN A 73 2.12 7.27 2.38
N TYR A 74 2.09 6.26 1.50
CA TYR A 74 2.24 4.86 1.93
C TYR A 74 3.61 4.62 2.57
N HIS A 75 4.67 5.07 1.90
CA HIS A 75 6.04 4.89 2.38
C HIS A 75 6.24 5.52 3.77
N HIS A 76 5.79 6.74 3.99
CA HIS A 76 5.89 7.41 5.29
C HIS A 76 5.06 6.73 6.39
N THR A 77 3.87 6.24 6.05
CA THR A 77 2.99 5.56 7.02
C THR A 77 3.52 4.19 7.41
N PHE A 78 4.11 3.45 6.47
CA PHE A 78 4.60 2.09 6.66
C PHE A 78 6.08 1.98 6.27
N ALA A 79 6.92 2.81 6.85
CA ALA A 79 8.35 2.94 6.52
C ALA A 79 9.16 1.64 6.64
N TRP A 80 8.65 0.62 7.38
CA TRP A 80 9.27 -0.70 7.48
C TRP A 80 8.92 -1.66 6.34
N ASP A 81 7.90 -1.35 5.51
CA ASP A 81 7.57 -2.16 4.34
C ASP A 81 8.60 -1.89 3.24
N TYR A 82 9.20 -2.95 2.69
CA TYR A 82 10.21 -2.80 1.64
C TYR A 82 9.65 -2.27 0.30
N ARG A 83 8.32 -2.19 0.18
CA ARG A 83 7.63 -1.73 -1.02
C ARG A 83 7.13 -0.31 -0.83
N ASN A 84 7.27 0.52 -1.83
CA ASN A 84 6.56 1.78 -1.91
C ASN A 84 5.19 1.56 -2.59
N GLY A 85 5.16 0.82 -3.69
CA GLY A 85 3.93 0.46 -4.41
C GLY A 85 3.40 -0.91 -4.01
N ILE A 86 2.24 -0.98 -3.33
CA ILE A 86 1.67 -2.21 -2.77
C ILE A 86 1.22 -3.19 -3.84
N LYS A 87 0.49 -2.70 -4.88
CA LYS A 87 -0.12 -3.54 -5.89
C LYS A 87 0.94 -4.08 -6.85
N TRP A 88 0.68 -5.25 -7.44
CA TRP A 88 1.63 -5.87 -8.37
C TRP A 88 1.96 -4.98 -9.58
N TYR A 89 0.98 -4.20 -10.06
CA TYR A 89 1.11 -3.29 -11.20
C TYR A 89 1.59 -1.87 -10.83
N HIS A 90 1.78 -1.57 -9.55
CA HIS A 90 2.38 -0.30 -9.16
C HIS A 90 3.82 -0.26 -9.62
N TRP A 91 4.15 0.78 -10.36
CA TRP A 91 5.51 1.02 -10.82
C TRP A 91 6.43 1.29 -9.63
N ASP A 92 7.19 0.27 -9.27
CA ASP A 92 8.13 0.29 -8.17
C ASP A 92 9.31 -0.66 -8.52
N PRO A 93 10.25 -0.21 -9.37
CA PRO A 93 11.42 -0.99 -9.76
C PRO A 93 12.28 -1.39 -8.56
N THR A 94 12.34 -0.54 -7.52
CA THR A 94 13.06 -0.83 -6.27
C THR A 94 12.52 -2.10 -5.60
N LYS A 95 11.21 -2.23 -5.49
CA LYS A 95 10.54 -3.45 -4.99
C LYS A 95 10.92 -4.69 -5.80
N TRP A 96 10.90 -4.58 -7.13
CA TRP A 96 11.23 -5.71 -8.00
C TRP A 96 12.70 -6.11 -7.87
N PHE A 97 13.60 -5.14 -7.79
CA PHE A 97 15.03 -5.37 -7.59
C PHE A 97 15.31 -6.03 -6.23
N ILE A 98 14.71 -5.53 -5.13
CA ILE A 98 14.85 -6.15 -3.80
C ILE A 98 14.33 -7.60 -3.82
N ARG A 99 13.22 -7.85 -4.51
CA ARG A 99 12.67 -9.19 -4.63
C ARG A 99 13.58 -10.13 -5.44
N LEU A 100 14.19 -9.64 -6.50
CA LEU A 100 15.20 -10.37 -7.26
C LEU A 100 16.41 -10.69 -6.37
N CYS A 101 16.92 -9.73 -5.63
CA CYS A 101 17.99 -9.93 -4.65
C CYS A 101 17.62 -10.99 -3.59
N SER A 102 16.35 -11.04 -3.19
CA SER A 102 15.88 -12.05 -2.26
C SER A 102 15.89 -13.46 -2.85
N TRP A 103 15.56 -13.62 -4.12
CA TRP A 103 15.61 -14.92 -4.80
C TRP A 103 17.02 -15.51 -4.92
N ILE A 104 18.02 -14.64 -5.09
CA ILE A 104 19.44 -15.04 -5.16
C ILE A 104 20.14 -15.00 -3.79
N GLY A 105 19.38 -14.81 -2.70
CA GLY A 105 19.87 -14.86 -1.32
C GLY A 105 20.62 -13.62 -0.83
N LEU A 106 20.70 -12.55 -1.62
CA LEU A 106 21.35 -11.27 -1.25
C LEU A 106 20.50 -10.41 -0.30
N ALA A 107 19.18 -10.59 -0.29
CA ALA A 107 18.27 -9.94 0.65
C ALA A 107 17.48 -10.98 1.43
N ARG A 108 17.34 -10.78 2.75
CA ARG A 108 16.62 -11.70 3.64
C ARG A 108 15.66 -10.94 4.52
N SER A 109 14.66 -11.65 5.08
CA SER A 109 13.69 -11.10 6.06
C SER A 109 12.97 -9.85 5.56
N LEU A 110 12.47 -9.87 4.33
CA LEU A 110 11.72 -8.75 3.75
C LEU A 110 10.49 -8.44 4.61
N ARG A 111 10.44 -7.24 5.18
CA ARG A 111 9.32 -6.81 6.02
C ARG A 111 8.16 -6.34 5.14
N LEU A 112 6.95 -6.79 5.47
CA LEU A 112 5.73 -6.48 4.75
C LEU A 112 4.67 -5.97 5.71
N CYS A 113 4.02 -4.88 5.38
CA CYS A 113 2.80 -4.48 6.06
C CYS A 113 1.66 -5.44 5.70
N SER A 114 0.95 -5.95 6.70
CA SER A 114 -0.18 -6.86 6.47
C SER A 114 -1.31 -6.17 5.72
N THR A 115 -2.01 -6.91 4.85
CA THR A 115 -3.19 -6.39 4.13
C THR A 115 -4.26 -5.88 5.09
N TYR A 116 -4.43 -6.55 6.22
CA TYR A 116 -5.33 -6.11 7.29
C TYR A 116 -4.99 -4.70 7.77
N ARG A 117 -3.74 -4.44 8.13
CA ARG A 117 -3.29 -3.13 8.64
C ARG A 117 -3.43 -2.03 7.59
N GLN A 118 -3.08 -2.33 6.33
CA GLN A 118 -3.25 -1.39 5.22
C GLN A 118 -4.70 -0.98 5.02
N GLU A 119 -5.61 -1.96 5.04
CA GLU A 119 -7.05 -1.73 4.87
C GLU A 119 -7.64 -0.96 6.06
N LEU A 120 -7.31 -1.38 7.29
CA LEU A 120 -7.79 -0.72 8.51
C LEU A 120 -7.38 0.76 8.53
N THR A 121 -6.10 1.05 8.31
CA THR A 121 -5.59 2.43 8.27
C THR A 121 -6.29 3.25 7.20
N ARG A 122 -6.50 2.67 6.00
CA ARG A 122 -7.19 3.36 4.91
C ARG A 122 -8.65 3.67 5.24
N MET A 123 -9.35 2.71 5.85
CA MET A 123 -10.75 2.88 6.28
C MET A 123 -10.88 3.95 7.36
N GLU A 124 -9.96 3.96 8.31
CA GLU A 124 -9.92 4.99 9.35
C GLU A 124 -9.76 6.39 8.78
N VAL A 125 -8.84 6.59 7.84
CA VAL A 125 -8.68 7.87 7.14
C VAL A 125 -9.95 8.27 6.37
N GLN A 126 -10.62 7.31 5.73
CA GLN A 126 -11.88 7.57 5.04
C GLN A 126 -12.98 7.97 6.02
N TYR A 127 -13.08 7.30 7.16
CA TYR A 127 -14.03 7.58 8.23
C TYR A 127 -13.82 8.98 8.81
N GLN A 128 -12.59 9.35 9.16
CA GLN A 128 -12.27 10.68 9.69
C GLN A 128 -12.66 11.78 8.70
N ARG A 129 -12.34 11.62 7.43
CA ARG A 129 -12.73 12.59 6.39
C ARG A 129 -14.24 12.68 6.19
N ALA A 130 -14.95 11.56 6.34
CA ALA A 130 -16.40 11.55 6.26
C ALA A 130 -17.03 12.24 7.47
N LEU A 131 -16.45 12.08 8.67
CA LEU A 131 -16.88 12.81 9.88
C LEU A 131 -16.72 14.33 9.73
N GLU A 132 -15.54 14.79 9.24
CA GLU A 132 -15.30 16.22 8.99
C GLU A 132 -16.30 16.82 7.98
N LYS A 133 -16.72 16.03 6.99
CA LYS A 133 -17.76 16.46 6.05
C LYS A 133 -19.15 16.45 6.67
N CYS A 134 -19.44 15.43 7.51
CA CYS A 134 -20.71 15.29 8.20
C CYS A 134 -21.08 16.53 9.04
N GLU A 135 -20.09 17.16 9.67
CA GLU A 135 -20.27 18.37 10.46
C GLU A 135 -20.77 19.58 9.65
N LYS A 136 -20.58 19.53 8.33
CA LYS A 136 -20.95 20.61 7.38
C LYS A 136 -22.25 20.33 6.63
N VAL A 137 -22.96 19.25 6.94
CA VAL A 137 -24.19 18.84 6.25
C VAL A 137 -25.38 18.97 7.19
N PHE A 138 -26.56 19.28 6.62
CA PHE A 138 -27.84 19.26 7.35
C PHE A 138 -28.11 17.83 7.89
N ASP A 139 -28.73 17.72 9.08
CA ASP A 139 -28.97 16.44 9.77
C ASP A 139 -27.69 15.65 10.14
N SER A 140 -26.64 16.35 10.51
CA SER A 140 -25.33 15.76 10.88
C SER A 140 -25.42 14.61 11.91
N GLY A 141 -26.41 14.66 12.83
CA GLY A 141 -26.59 13.65 13.87
C GLY A 141 -27.04 12.28 13.35
N ILE A 142 -27.92 12.24 12.35
CA ILE A 142 -28.42 11.00 11.74
C ILE A 142 -27.31 10.38 10.89
N TRP A 143 -26.69 11.19 10.07
CA TRP A 143 -25.60 10.77 9.20
C TRP A 143 -24.38 10.26 9.97
N ARG A 144 -24.04 10.92 11.07
CA ARG A 144 -22.94 10.48 11.95
C ARG A 144 -23.19 9.08 12.53
N LYS A 145 -24.42 8.82 13.04
CA LYS A 145 -24.78 7.49 13.56
C LYS A 145 -24.72 6.42 12.49
N GLN A 146 -25.19 6.71 11.29
CA GLN A 146 -25.16 5.76 10.18
C GLN A 146 -23.71 5.48 9.75
N LEU A 147 -22.88 6.50 9.64
CA LEU A 147 -21.47 6.39 9.29
C LEU A 147 -20.70 5.55 10.32
N GLU A 148 -20.94 5.80 11.62
CA GLU A 148 -20.32 5.05 12.70
C GLU A 148 -20.74 3.58 12.69
N ALA A 149 -22.04 3.29 12.50
CA ALA A 149 -22.55 1.92 12.42
C ALA A 149 -21.96 1.14 11.24
N GLU A 150 -21.92 1.73 10.05
CA GLU A 150 -21.33 1.07 8.86
C GLU A 150 -19.80 0.88 9.01
N TYR A 151 -19.11 1.87 9.56
CA TYR A 151 -17.68 1.76 9.84
C TYR A 151 -17.39 0.62 10.81
N GLN A 152 -18.14 0.55 11.93
CA GLN A 152 -17.94 -0.49 12.94
C GLN A 152 -18.20 -1.88 12.36
N GLN A 153 -19.29 -2.07 11.62
CA GLN A 153 -19.60 -3.35 10.97
C GLN A 153 -18.48 -3.78 10.00
N LEU A 154 -17.92 -2.83 9.26
CA LEU A 154 -16.85 -3.11 8.32
C LEU A 154 -15.55 -3.50 9.04
N VAL A 155 -15.22 -2.80 10.14
CA VAL A 155 -14.06 -3.12 11.00
C VAL A 155 -14.21 -4.50 11.62
N ASP A 156 -15.39 -4.82 12.16
CA ASP A 156 -15.66 -6.13 12.79
C ASP A 156 -15.54 -7.27 11.77
N THR A 157 -16.08 -7.08 10.57
CA THR A 157 -15.94 -8.06 9.47
C THR A 157 -14.46 -8.22 9.05
N LEU A 158 -13.71 -7.14 9.01
CA LEU A 158 -12.28 -7.16 8.68
C LEU A 158 -11.45 -7.88 9.77
N ASN A 159 -11.77 -7.65 11.04
CA ASN A 159 -11.14 -8.34 12.18
C ASN A 159 -11.38 -9.84 12.07
N HIS A 160 -12.63 -10.25 11.91
CA HIS A 160 -13.01 -11.65 11.77
C HIS A 160 -12.33 -12.33 10.57
N TRP A 161 -12.26 -11.63 9.42
CA TRP A 161 -11.51 -12.11 8.27
C TRP A 161 -10.01 -12.30 8.56
N SER A 162 -9.40 -11.38 9.31
CA SER A 162 -7.99 -11.48 9.71
C SER A 162 -7.73 -12.67 10.63
N GLU A 163 -8.61 -12.91 11.61
CA GLU A 163 -8.54 -14.05 12.53
C GLU A 163 -8.66 -15.39 11.80
N LEU A 164 -9.67 -15.54 10.93
CA LEU A 164 -9.85 -16.74 10.12
C LEU A 164 -8.65 -16.99 9.20
N LYS A 165 -8.07 -15.94 8.67
CA LYS A 165 -6.86 -16.04 7.85
C LYS A 165 -5.68 -16.56 8.66
N GLN A 166 -5.51 -16.10 9.90
CA GLN A 166 -4.45 -16.58 10.80
C GLN A 166 -4.68 -18.05 11.17
N GLN A 167 -5.91 -18.43 11.53
CA GLN A 167 -6.26 -19.82 11.83
C GLN A 167 -5.96 -20.73 10.65
N TRP A 168 -6.36 -20.33 9.44
CA TRP A 168 -6.08 -21.08 8.22
C TRP A 168 -4.56 -21.28 7.99
N TYR A 169 -3.74 -20.24 8.20
CA TYR A 169 -2.29 -20.38 8.10
C TYR A 169 -1.70 -21.31 9.17
N GLN A 170 -2.21 -21.26 10.41
CA GLN A 170 -1.74 -22.12 11.49
C GLN A 170 -2.05 -23.60 11.22
N VAL A 171 -3.28 -23.92 10.79
CA VAL A 171 -3.68 -25.28 10.44
C VAL A 171 -2.86 -25.79 9.25
N ARG A 172 -2.70 -24.96 8.22
CA ARG A 172 -1.89 -25.29 7.06
C ARG A 172 -0.41 -25.53 7.40
N SER A 173 0.18 -24.73 8.28
CA SER A 173 1.58 -24.91 8.69
C SER A 173 1.76 -26.19 9.51
N LYS A 174 0.82 -26.52 10.40
CA LYS A 174 0.82 -27.80 11.15
C LYS A 174 0.72 -29.00 10.22
N LYS A 175 -0.07 -28.93 9.15
CA LYS A 175 -0.18 -30.01 8.15
C LYS A 175 1.13 -30.25 7.42
N ILE A 176 1.90 -29.22 7.11
CA ILE A 176 3.21 -29.34 6.44
C ILE A 176 4.25 -30.00 7.36
N THR A 177 4.11 -29.82 8.68
CA THR A 177 5.04 -30.40 9.67
C THR A 177 4.64 -31.78 10.17
N ALA A 178 3.35 -32.17 10.02
CA ALA A 178 2.80 -33.45 10.51
C ALA A 178 2.22 -34.26 9.36
N GLU A 179 3.08 -34.96 8.61
CA GLU A 179 2.69 -35.80 7.47
C GLU A 179 1.79 -37.01 7.79
N TRP A 180 1.43 -37.25 9.07
CA TRP A 180 0.87 -38.54 9.50
C TRP A 180 -0.54 -38.54 10.09
N HIS A 181 -1.30 -37.43 10.14
CA HIS A 181 -2.70 -37.40 10.64
C HIS A 181 -3.68 -36.86 9.58
N GLU A 182 -3.81 -37.58 8.50
CA GLU A 182 -4.29 -37.05 7.21
C GLU A 182 -5.77 -36.72 7.09
N ARG A 183 -6.71 -37.40 7.75
CA ARG A 183 -8.14 -37.22 7.41
C ARG A 183 -8.86 -36.15 8.20
N MET A 184 -8.58 -35.98 9.49
CA MET A 184 -9.27 -34.96 10.31
C MET A 184 -8.83 -33.54 9.93
N ASN A 185 -7.57 -33.36 9.58
CA ASN A 185 -7.03 -32.07 9.12
C ASN A 185 -7.59 -31.59 7.78
N ASP A 186 -8.02 -32.49 6.89
CA ASP A 186 -8.53 -32.11 5.57
C ASP A 186 -9.97 -31.56 5.64
N LEU A 187 -10.83 -32.15 6.47
CA LEU A 187 -12.17 -31.65 6.72
C LEU A 187 -12.16 -30.28 7.44
N GLU A 188 -11.28 -30.11 8.41
CA GLU A 188 -11.11 -28.85 9.12
C GLU A 188 -10.58 -27.75 8.19
N LEU A 189 -9.59 -28.08 7.36
CA LEU A 189 -9.04 -27.16 6.34
C LEU A 189 -10.08 -26.75 5.30
N GLU A 190 -10.90 -27.69 4.82
CA GLU A 190 -11.94 -27.36 3.84
C GLU A 190 -13.05 -26.53 4.46
N ASN A 191 -13.45 -26.81 5.70
CA ASN A 191 -14.42 -26.00 6.44
C ASN A 191 -13.90 -24.56 6.66
N LEU A 192 -12.65 -24.41 7.12
CA LEU A 192 -12.02 -23.09 7.24
C LEU A 192 -11.91 -22.36 5.89
N ARG A 193 -11.64 -23.08 4.82
CA ARG A 193 -11.57 -22.53 3.47
C ARG A 193 -12.93 -22.02 2.98
N GLN A 194 -13.99 -22.76 3.24
CA GLN A 194 -15.36 -22.33 2.90
C GLN A 194 -15.77 -21.10 3.72
N ARG A 195 -15.56 -21.12 5.03
CA ARG A 195 -15.81 -19.96 5.90
C ARG A 195 -15.02 -18.73 5.47
N TYR A 196 -13.75 -18.89 5.13
CA TYR A 196 -12.92 -17.81 4.60
C TYR A 196 -13.45 -17.23 3.29
N ARG A 197 -13.94 -18.10 2.37
CA ARG A 197 -14.55 -17.64 1.11
C ARG A 197 -15.83 -16.85 1.35
N LEU A 198 -16.72 -17.34 2.21
CA LEU A 198 -17.98 -16.66 2.54
C LEU A 198 -17.71 -15.31 3.19
N LEU A 199 -16.82 -15.26 4.16
CA LEU A 199 -16.46 -14.00 4.84
C LEU A 199 -15.76 -13.01 3.91
N LYS A 200 -15.00 -13.49 2.92
CA LYS A 200 -14.42 -12.63 1.88
C LYS A 200 -15.50 -12.00 0.98
N ILE A 201 -16.55 -12.74 0.67
CA ILE A 201 -17.71 -12.22 -0.09
C ILE A 201 -18.43 -11.16 0.75
N GLU A 202 -18.70 -11.43 2.02
CA GLU A 202 -19.32 -10.49 2.96
C GLU A 202 -18.48 -9.21 3.11
N LEU A 203 -17.17 -9.33 3.31
CA LEU A 203 -16.27 -8.19 3.40
C LEU A 203 -16.30 -7.34 2.12
N ASN A 204 -16.37 -7.97 0.96
CA ASN A 204 -16.49 -7.23 -0.30
C ASN A 204 -17.85 -6.54 -0.45
N ALA A 205 -18.93 -7.14 0.04
CA ALA A 205 -20.23 -6.49 0.07
C ALA A 205 -20.25 -5.28 1.01
N LYS A 206 -19.70 -5.42 2.22
CA LYS A 206 -19.54 -4.33 3.18
C LYS A 206 -18.65 -3.18 2.64
N ARG A 207 -17.58 -3.50 1.93
CA ARG A 207 -16.76 -2.47 1.26
C ARG A 207 -17.53 -1.69 0.20
N LYS A 208 -18.41 -2.36 -0.55
CA LYS A 208 -19.26 -1.70 -1.54
C LYS A 208 -20.30 -0.79 -0.87
N SER A 209 -20.96 -1.27 0.20
CA SER A 209 -21.88 -0.47 1.01
C SER A 209 -21.20 0.77 1.58
N TRP A 210 -20.04 0.58 2.18
CA TRP A 210 -19.20 1.69 2.68
C TRP A 210 -18.85 2.71 1.60
N GLN A 211 -18.42 2.24 0.42
CA GLN A 211 -18.08 3.14 -0.68
C GLN A 211 -19.32 3.90 -1.18
N ALA A 212 -20.45 3.22 -1.33
CA ALA A 212 -21.70 3.85 -1.72
C ALA A 212 -22.15 4.92 -0.70
N LEU A 213 -21.98 4.66 0.59
CA LEU A 213 -22.25 5.66 1.64
C LEU A 213 -21.33 6.88 1.50
N LEU A 214 -20.02 6.68 1.30
CA LEU A 214 -19.07 7.77 1.08
C LEU A 214 -19.40 8.60 -0.18
N ASP A 215 -19.81 7.94 -1.26
CA ASP A 215 -20.19 8.59 -2.51
C ASP A 215 -21.48 9.42 -2.31
N THR A 216 -22.45 8.92 -1.53
CA THR A 216 -23.65 9.68 -1.13
C THR A 216 -23.25 10.95 -0.37
N PHE A 217 -22.31 10.86 0.58
CA PHE A 217 -21.79 12.01 1.30
C PHE A 217 -21.12 13.05 0.38
N THR A 218 -20.48 12.62 -0.68
CA THR A 218 -19.84 13.56 -1.63
C THR A 218 -20.84 14.33 -2.47
N SER A 219 -22.06 13.81 -2.63
CA SER A 219 -23.14 14.42 -3.41
C SER A 219 -24.09 15.30 -2.60
N LEU A 220 -24.01 15.28 -1.24
CA LEU A 220 -24.86 16.09 -0.39
C LEU A 220 -24.50 17.57 -0.50
N PRO A 221 -25.52 18.46 -0.55
CA PRO A 221 -25.28 19.90 -0.57
C PRO A 221 -24.67 20.37 0.75
N TYR A 222 -23.65 21.20 0.68
CA TYR A 222 -23.08 21.86 1.85
C TYR A 222 -24.05 22.91 2.37
N GLN A 223 -24.15 23.05 3.70
CA GLN A 223 -24.72 24.25 4.29
C GLN A 223 -23.84 25.45 3.90
N SER A 224 -24.40 26.38 3.14
CA SER A 224 -23.79 27.69 2.99
C SER A 224 -23.88 28.39 4.35
N VAL A 225 -22.73 28.58 4.98
CA VAL A 225 -22.58 29.45 6.16
C VAL A 225 -22.77 30.90 5.76
#